data_6040fc2d79205df3a73baccdddf91fd5
#
_entry.id   6040fc2d79205df3a73baccdddf91fd5
#
_cell.length_a   1.000
_cell.length_b   1.000
_cell.length_c   1.000
_cell.angle_alpha   90.00
_cell.angle_beta   90.00
_cell.angle_gamma   90.00
#
_symmetry.space_group_name_H-M   'P 1'
#
loop_
_entity.id
_entity.type
_entity.pdbx_description
1 polymer ?
#
loop_
_entity_poly.entity_id
_entity_poly.type
_entity_poly.pdbx_seq_one_letter_code
_entity_poly.pdbx_strand_id
1 'polypeptide(L)'
;FVLAEKLGLSHQALFDVASTSSGQCWSLTSYCPVPGPVPASPANNAYKPGFAAALMLKDLKLAQEAAGSAGATTPLGAAAAQLYALFNAAGHAGDDFSGIINFLRGQG
;
A
#
# COMPACT_ATOMS: atom_id res chain seq x y z
N PHE A 1 7.74 0.63 -6.44
CA PHE A 1 8.76 -0.36 -6.01
C PHE A 1 8.75 -1.61 -6.89
N VAL A 2 7.59 -2.18 -7.20
CA VAL A 2 7.52 -3.37 -8.08
C VAL A 2 8.10 -3.06 -9.47
N LEU A 3 7.75 -1.92 -10.05
CA LEU A 3 8.33 -1.50 -11.34
C LEU A 3 9.85 -1.30 -11.24
N ALA A 4 10.31 -0.65 -10.16
CA ALA A 4 11.74 -0.44 -9.94
C ALA A 4 12.50 -1.77 -9.88
N GLU A 5 11.95 -2.77 -9.20
CA GLU A 5 12.51 -4.12 -9.15
C GLU A 5 12.67 -4.72 -10.55
N LYS A 6 11.66 -4.59 -11.38
CA LYS A 6 11.69 -5.10 -12.75
C LYS A 6 12.71 -4.40 -13.63
N LEU A 7 13.01 -3.14 -13.32
CA LEU A 7 13.99 -2.34 -14.06
C LEU A 7 15.42 -2.44 -13.48
N GLY A 8 15.60 -3.18 -12.39
CA GLY A 8 16.92 -3.33 -11.76
C GLY A 8 17.33 -2.16 -10.87
N LEU A 9 16.40 -1.27 -10.51
CA LEU A 9 16.68 -0.17 -9.59
C LEU A 9 16.50 -0.66 -8.14
N SER A 10 17.47 -0.35 -7.27
CA SER A 10 17.37 -0.76 -5.87
C SER A 10 16.25 0.00 -5.14
N HIS A 11 15.69 -0.63 -4.11
CA HIS A 11 14.69 0.02 -3.26
C HIS A 11 15.22 1.30 -2.63
N GLN A 12 16.46 1.27 -2.15
CA GLN A 12 17.07 2.44 -1.51
C GLN A 12 17.23 3.61 -2.49
N ALA A 13 17.67 3.33 -3.73
CA ALA A 13 17.81 4.37 -4.74
C ALA A 13 16.47 5.02 -5.09
N LEU A 14 15.41 4.22 -5.27
CA LEU A 14 14.08 4.76 -5.50
C LEU A 14 13.61 5.60 -4.32
N PHE A 15 13.80 5.10 -3.10
CA PHE A 15 13.43 5.82 -1.87
C PHE A 15 14.16 7.17 -1.78
N ASP A 16 15.47 7.19 -2.01
CA ASP A 16 16.27 8.40 -1.89
C ASP A 16 15.79 9.50 -2.84
N VAL A 17 15.42 9.14 -4.07
CA VAL A 17 14.92 10.10 -5.06
C VAL A 17 13.49 10.51 -4.73
N ALA A 18 12.59 9.56 -4.55
CA ALA A 18 11.16 9.84 -4.36
C ALA A 18 10.87 10.59 -3.07
N SER A 19 11.59 10.29 -1.99
CA SER A 19 11.38 10.93 -0.68
C SER A 19 11.73 12.42 -0.65
N THR A 20 12.50 12.91 -1.61
CA THR A 20 12.92 14.32 -1.72
C THR A 20 12.35 14.98 -2.98
N SER A 21 11.36 14.39 -3.61
CA SER A 21 10.76 14.90 -4.84
C SER A 21 9.23 14.75 -4.81
N SER A 22 8.56 14.87 -5.93
CA SER A 22 7.09 14.86 -6.02
C SER A 22 6.43 13.53 -5.62
N GLY A 23 7.20 12.45 -5.47
CA GLY A 23 6.70 11.16 -4.97
C GLY A 23 6.62 11.08 -3.46
N GLN A 24 7.02 12.12 -2.72
CA GLN A 24 7.01 12.12 -1.26
C GLN A 24 5.60 12.00 -0.72
N CYS A 25 5.42 11.09 0.24
CA CYS A 25 4.20 10.92 1.02
C CYS A 25 4.52 10.15 2.31
N TRP A 26 3.57 10.19 3.25
CA TRP A 26 3.73 9.47 4.53
C TRP A 26 3.92 7.96 4.31
N SER A 27 3.19 7.37 3.37
CA SER A 27 3.31 5.94 3.06
C SER A 27 4.68 5.54 2.53
N LEU A 28 5.47 6.49 2.03
CA LEU A 28 6.85 6.27 1.62
C LEU A 28 7.83 6.46 2.77
N THR A 29 7.77 7.61 3.45
CA THR A 29 8.81 8.01 4.41
C THR A 29 8.61 7.45 5.81
N SER A 30 7.39 7.13 6.21
CA SER A 30 7.10 6.55 7.53
C SER A 30 6.69 5.08 7.44
N TYR A 31 6.15 4.66 6.30
CA TYR A 31 5.52 3.35 6.16
C TYR A 31 5.98 2.61 4.90
N CYS A 32 7.23 2.79 4.53
CA CYS A 32 7.80 2.23 3.29
C CYS A 32 7.42 0.75 3.13
N PRO A 33 6.82 0.36 1.99
CA PRO A 33 6.29 -0.98 1.81
C PRO A 33 7.34 -2.06 1.54
N VAL A 34 8.61 -1.68 1.42
CA VAL A 34 9.72 -2.62 1.23
C VAL A 34 10.67 -2.58 2.43
N PRO A 35 11.32 -3.70 2.78
CA PRO A 35 12.33 -3.71 3.83
C PRO A 35 13.51 -2.81 3.48
N GLY A 36 14.11 -2.20 4.48
CA GLY A 36 15.37 -1.49 4.38
C GLY A 36 15.29 0.02 4.59
N PRO A 37 14.69 0.82 3.67
CA PRO A 37 14.79 2.28 3.74
C PRO A 37 14.23 2.90 5.02
N VAL A 38 13.16 2.33 5.60
CA VAL A 38 12.57 2.79 6.86
C VAL A 38 12.51 1.61 7.83
N PRO A 39 13.51 1.45 8.69
CA PRO A 39 13.64 0.26 9.54
C PRO A 39 12.44 -0.04 10.44
N ALA A 40 11.69 0.98 10.86
CA ALA A 40 10.51 0.82 11.70
C ALA A 40 9.26 0.40 10.96
N SER A 41 9.26 0.36 9.62
CA SER A 41 8.07 -0.01 8.87
C SER A 41 7.73 -1.50 9.01
N PRO A 42 6.45 -1.88 8.94
CA PRO A 42 6.02 -3.27 9.04
C PRO A 42 6.66 -4.22 8.02
N ALA A 43 7.11 -3.72 6.88
CA ALA A 43 7.85 -4.51 5.89
C ALA A 43 9.09 -5.18 6.49
N ASN A 44 9.71 -4.59 7.51
CA ASN A 44 10.87 -5.13 8.21
C ASN A 44 10.51 -6.14 9.30
N ASN A 45 9.22 -6.40 9.51
CA ASN A 45 8.70 -7.32 10.52
C ASN A 45 7.69 -8.30 9.89
N ALA A 46 8.02 -8.83 8.74
CA ALA A 46 7.21 -9.80 7.99
C ALA A 46 5.76 -9.32 7.76
N TYR A 47 5.55 -8.02 7.61
CA TYR A 47 4.23 -7.40 7.41
C TYR A 47 3.23 -7.71 8.53
N LYS A 48 3.70 -7.92 9.74
CA LYS A 48 2.82 -7.96 10.91
C LYS A 48 2.13 -6.59 11.03
N PRO A 49 0.81 -6.56 11.24
CA PRO A 49 0.06 -5.33 11.04
C PRO A 49 0.35 -4.25 12.07
N GLY A 50 0.75 -3.07 11.60
CA GLY A 50 0.55 -1.81 12.28
C GLY A 50 -0.84 -1.28 11.95
N PHE A 51 -1.32 -1.54 10.71
CA PHE A 51 -2.67 -1.25 10.26
C PHE A 51 -3.13 -2.38 9.32
N ALA A 52 -4.06 -3.22 9.78
CA ALA A 52 -4.46 -4.41 9.05
C ALA A 52 -5.17 -4.08 7.73
N ALA A 53 -4.95 -4.92 6.72
CA ALA A 53 -5.59 -4.78 5.41
C ALA A 53 -7.11 -4.76 5.49
N ALA A 54 -7.70 -5.49 6.45
CA ALA A 54 -9.16 -5.43 6.68
C ALA A 54 -9.63 -4.03 7.07
N LEU A 55 -8.84 -3.30 7.87
CA LEU A 55 -9.17 -1.93 8.27
C LEU A 55 -8.98 -0.94 7.11
N MET A 56 -7.95 -1.15 6.29
CA MET A 56 -7.77 -0.36 5.07
C MET A 56 -8.97 -0.51 4.14
N LEU A 57 -9.43 -1.74 3.92
CA LEU A 57 -10.61 -1.98 3.09
C LEU A 57 -11.86 -1.31 3.68
N LYS A 58 -12.05 -1.40 4.99
CA LYS A 58 -13.15 -0.73 5.68
C LYS A 58 -13.13 0.78 5.42
N ASP A 59 -11.97 1.42 5.59
CA ASP A 59 -11.83 2.85 5.38
C ASP A 59 -12.10 3.24 3.93
N LEU A 60 -11.60 2.47 2.98
CA LEU A 60 -11.84 2.71 1.56
C LEU A 60 -13.33 2.56 1.20
N LYS A 61 -14.02 1.57 1.76
CA LYS A 61 -15.48 1.40 1.56
C LYS A 61 -16.26 2.57 2.12
N LEU A 62 -15.90 3.06 3.31
CA LEU A 62 -16.54 4.22 3.91
C LEU A 62 -16.36 5.47 3.03
N ALA A 63 -15.16 5.64 2.48
CA ALA A 63 -14.90 6.76 1.57
C ALA A 63 -15.73 6.65 0.28
N GLN A 64 -15.87 5.45 -0.29
CA GLN A 64 -16.69 5.24 -1.49
C GLN A 64 -18.17 5.45 -1.23
N GLU A 65 -18.68 5.05 -0.07
CA GLU A 65 -20.07 5.31 0.33
C GLU A 65 -20.31 6.83 0.46
N ALA A 66 -19.40 7.54 1.11
CA ALA A 66 -19.49 9.00 1.25
C ALA A 66 -19.44 9.68 -0.12
N ALA A 67 -18.56 9.27 -1.00
CA ALA A 67 -18.47 9.81 -2.36
C ALA A 67 -19.76 9.60 -3.15
N GLY A 68 -20.32 8.39 -3.08
CA GLY A 68 -21.60 8.08 -3.74
C GLY A 68 -22.73 8.93 -3.22
N SER A 69 -22.83 9.12 -1.90
CA SER A 69 -23.87 9.95 -1.27
C SER A 69 -23.73 11.43 -1.62
N ALA A 70 -22.49 11.93 -1.73
CA ALA A 70 -22.19 13.32 -2.02
C ALA A 70 -22.18 13.66 -3.52
N GLY A 71 -22.25 12.66 -4.38
CA GLY A 71 -22.10 12.85 -5.83
C GLY A 71 -20.68 13.21 -6.27
N ALA A 72 -19.68 12.85 -5.47
CA ALA A 72 -18.26 13.03 -5.82
C ALA A 72 -17.72 11.80 -6.56
N THR A 73 -16.76 12.04 -7.46
CA THR A 73 -16.08 10.96 -8.17
C THR A 73 -14.69 10.73 -7.57
N THR A 74 -14.37 9.48 -7.25
CA THR A 74 -13.11 9.11 -6.61
C THR A 74 -12.51 7.88 -7.31
N PRO A 75 -12.09 8.00 -8.59
CA PRO A 75 -11.69 6.84 -9.39
C PRO A 75 -10.49 6.08 -8.82
N LEU A 76 -9.47 6.77 -8.31
CA LEU A 76 -8.33 6.09 -7.72
C LEU A 76 -8.66 5.44 -6.37
N GLY A 77 -9.50 6.09 -5.56
CA GLY A 77 -10.00 5.49 -4.33
C GLY A 77 -10.86 4.25 -4.59
N ALA A 78 -11.67 4.28 -5.64
CA ALA A 78 -12.46 3.12 -6.06
C ALA A 78 -11.56 1.96 -6.49
N ALA A 79 -10.53 2.23 -7.28
CA ALA A 79 -9.55 1.22 -7.69
C ALA A 79 -8.82 0.63 -6.47
N ALA A 80 -8.40 1.47 -5.52
CA ALA A 80 -7.77 1.03 -4.29
C ALA A 80 -8.69 0.13 -3.46
N ALA A 81 -9.97 0.48 -3.34
CA ALA A 81 -10.95 -0.34 -2.64
C ALA A 81 -11.06 -1.74 -3.26
N GLN A 82 -11.09 -1.84 -4.58
CA GLN A 82 -11.14 -3.13 -5.27
C GLN A 82 -9.85 -3.94 -5.09
N LEU A 83 -8.69 -3.29 -5.13
CA LEU A 83 -7.41 -3.98 -4.89
C LEU A 83 -7.35 -4.55 -3.48
N TYR A 84 -7.75 -3.80 -2.47
CA TYR A 84 -7.78 -4.31 -1.09
C TYR A 84 -8.88 -5.35 -0.87
N ALA A 85 -9.99 -5.27 -1.60
CA ALA A 85 -11.00 -6.34 -1.57
C ALA A 85 -10.40 -7.65 -2.10
N LEU A 86 -9.64 -7.60 -3.18
CA LEU A 86 -8.94 -8.77 -3.72
C LEU A 86 -7.89 -9.30 -2.73
N PHE A 87 -7.09 -8.42 -2.15
CA PHE A 87 -6.06 -8.79 -1.19
C PHE A 87 -6.65 -9.48 0.05
N ASN A 88 -7.71 -8.90 0.60
CA ASN A 88 -8.42 -9.50 1.74
C ASN A 88 -9.04 -10.86 1.38
N ALA A 89 -9.67 -10.98 0.21
CA ALA A 89 -10.28 -12.23 -0.25
C ALA A 89 -9.25 -13.33 -0.48
N ALA A 90 -8.01 -12.97 -0.81
CA ALA A 90 -6.90 -13.92 -0.98
C ALA A 90 -6.33 -14.43 0.36
N GLY A 91 -6.88 -14.01 1.50
CA GLY A 91 -6.47 -14.51 2.81
C GLY A 91 -5.56 -13.56 3.59
N HIS A 92 -5.42 -12.30 3.15
CA HIS A 92 -4.47 -11.35 3.72
C HIS A 92 -5.13 -10.25 4.57
N ALA A 93 -6.37 -10.45 5.01
CA ALA A 93 -7.10 -9.48 5.82
C ALA A 93 -6.36 -9.10 7.13
N GLY A 94 -5.64 -10.05 7.71
CA GLY A 94 -4.88 -9.86 8.95
C GLY A 94 -3.45 -9.37 8.75
N ASP A 95 -2.98 -9.25 7.52
CA ASP A 95 -1.65 -8.72 7.23
C ASP A 95 -1.66 -7.19 7.26
N ASP A 96 -0.48 -6.59 7.44
CA ASP A 96 -0.36 -5.15 7.30
C ASP A 96 -0.80 -4.70 5.90
N PHE A 97 -1.46 -3.55 5.81
CA PHE A 97 -1.95 -3.06 4.53
C PHE A 97 -0.82 -2.89 3.49
N SER A 98 0.41 -2.59 3.94
CA SER A 98 1.56 -2.48 3.04
C SER A 98 1.96 -3.82 2.42
N GLY A 99 1.53 -4.94 2.98
CA GLY A 99 1.75 -6.28 2.42
C GLY A 99 1.15 -6.50 1.05
N ILE A 100 0.26 -5.61 0.60
CA ILE A 100 -0.29 -5.66 -0.76
C ILE A 100 0.80 -5.63 -1.84
N ILE A 101 1.98 -5.13 -1.53
CA ILE A 101 3.09 -5.14 -2.49
C ILE A 101 3.45 -6.58 -2.91
N ASN A 102 3.38 -7.53 -1.99
CA ASN A 102 3.64 -8.93 -2.30
C ASN A 102 2.57 -9.51 -3.23
N PHE A 103 1.33 -9.11 -3.02
CA PHE A 103 0.22 -9.48 -3.89
C PHE A 103 0.44 -8.92 -5.32
N LEU A 104 0.85 -7.66 -5.42
CA LEU A 104 1.16 -7.03 -6.71
C LEU A 104 2.36 -7.65 -7.42
N ARG A 105 3.29 -8.23 -6.67
CA ARG A 105 4.40 -9.02 -7.23
C ARG A 105 3.97 -10.39 -7.74
N GLY A 106 2.74 -10.81 -7.47
CA GLY A 106 2.26 -12.15 -7.76
C GLY A 106 2.63 -13.20 -6.70
N GLN A 107 2.96 -12.75 -5.50
CA GLN A 107 3.36 -13.63 -4.38
C GLN A 107 2.17 -13.95 -3.45
N GLY A 108 1.01 -13.89 -3.97
CA GLY A 108 -0.18 -14.36 -3.33
C GLY A 108 -0.70 -13.87 -2.12
#